data_65b733294baea4143e6fefa3c48d5d4a
#
_entry.id   65b733294baea4143e6fefa3c48d5d4a
#
_cell.length_a   1.000
_cell.length_b   1.000
_cell.length_c   1.000
_cell.angle_alpha   90.00
_cell.angle_beta   90.00
_cell.angle_gamma   90.00
#
_symmetry.space_group_name_H-M   'P 1'
#
loop_
_entity.id
_entity.type
_entity.pdbx_description
1 polymer ?
#
loop_
_entity_poly.entity_id
_entity_poly.type
_entity_poly.pdbx_seq_one_letter_code
_entity_poly.pdbx_strand_id
1 'polypeptide(L)' 'MATGTPAHEFRELDNAELQSRLKDAKEELFNLRFQKATGQLTNNRRIGTVKRDIARIYTVLRERELGLSVAPG' A
#
# COMPACT_ATOMS: atom_id res chain seq x y z
N MET A 1 -4.11 1.52 17.53
CA MET A 1 -4.52 0.78 16.33
C MET A 1 -3.59 1.08 15.18
N ALA A 2 -3.23 0.08 14.42
CA ALA A 2 -2.31 0.26 13.31
C ALA A 2 -2.92 1.15 12.24
N THR A 3 -2.12 2.07 11.70
CA THR A 3 -2.55 2.98 10.65
C THR A 3 -2.07 2.53 9.28
N GLY A 4 -1.70 1.28 9.16
CA GLY A 4 -1.24 0.68 7.92
C GLY A 4 -0.30 -0.45 8.23
N THR A 5 0.13 -1.16 7.19
CA THR A 5 1.07 -2.26 7.34
C THR A 5 2.48 -1.74 7.54
N PRO A 6 3.21 -2.21 8.55
CA PRO A 6 4.61 -1.79 8.73
C PRO A 6 5.46 -2.13 7.51
N ALA A 7 6.43 -1.27 7.22
CA ALA A 7 7.27 -1.43 6.04
C ALA A 7 8.03 -2.75 6.03
N HIS A 8 8.45 -3.23 7.20
CA HIS A 8 9.21 -4.48 7.27
C HIS A 8 8.40 -5.69 6.82
N GLU A 9 7.08 -5.66 6.98
CA GLU A 9 6.24 -6.74 6.48
C GLU A 9 6.25 -6.79 4.97
N PHE A 10 6.23 -5.63 4.33
CA PHE A 10 6.32 -5.57 2.88
C PHE A 10 7.68 -6.06 2.38
N ARG A 11 8.73 -5.81 3.14
CA ARG A 11 10.08 -6.25 2.76
C ARG A 11 10.26 -7.76 2.81
N GLU A 12 9.42 -8.47 3.53
CA GLU A 12 9.47 -9.92 3.60
C GLU A 12 8.76 -10.59 2.42
N LEU A 13 7.97 -9.82 1.67
CA LEU A 13 7.21 -10.35 0.54
C LEU A 13 8.05 -10.34 -0.74
N ASP A 14 7.77 -11.28 -1.65
CA ASP A 14 8.41 -11.24 -2.95
C ASP A 14 7.74 -10.20 -3.85
N ASN A 15 8.31 -9.97 -5.04
CA ASN A 15 7.81 -8.94 -5.93
C ASN A 15 6.39 -9.22 -6.43
N ALA A 16 6.06 -10.48 -6.68
CA ALA A 16 4.72 -10.84 -7.14
C ALA A 16 3.69 -10.53 -6.05
N GLU A 17 4.01 -10.85 -4.80
CA GLU A 17 3.14 -10.55 -3.68
C GLU A 17 2.97 -9.05 -3.50
N LEU A 18 4.06 -8.30 -3.60
CA LEU A 18 4.01 -6.85 -3.47
C LEU A 18 3.14 -6.23 -4.55
N GLN A 19 3.26 -6.70 -5.77
CA GLN A 19 2.45 -6.18 -6.87
C GLN A 19 0.99 -6.52 -6.69
N SER A 20 0.69 -7.71 -6.19
CA SER A 20 -0.68 -8.11 -5.90
C SER A 20 -1.30 -7.22 -4.83
N ARG A 21 -0.56 -6.96 -3.76
CA ARG A 21 -1.02 -6.07 -2.70
C ARG A 21 -1.18 -4.65 -3.18
N LEU A 22 -0.30 -4.20 -4.05
CA LEU A 22 -0.39 -2.87 -4.63
C LEU A 22 -1.66 -2.72 -5.46
N LYS A 23 -1.96 -3.72 -6.27
CA LYS A 23 -3.17 -3.71 -7.08
C LYS A 23 -4.41 -3.64 -6.20
N ASP A 24 -4.47 -4.48 -5.17
CA ASP A 24 -5.61 -4.52 -4.26
C ASP A 24 -5.76 -3.17 -3.54
N ALA A 25 -4.66 -2.60 -3.10
CA ALA A 25 -4.69 -1.32 -2.41
C ALA A 25 -5.16 -0.19 -3.32
N LYS A 26 -4.74 -0.20 -4.58
CA LYS A 26 -5.19 0.79 -5.55
C LYS A 26 -6.69 0.69 -5.81
N GLU A 27 -7.19 -0.52 -5.91
CA GLU A 27 -8.62 -0.73 -6.10
C GLU A 27 -9.42 -0.25 -4.89
N GLU A 28 -8.92 -0.53 -3.71
CA GLU A 28 -9.57 -0.07 -2.49
C GLU A 28 -9.56 1.46 -2.43
N LEU A 29 -8.44 2.08 -2.76
CA LEU A 29 -8.34 3.54 -2.75
C LEU A 29 -9.33 4.17 -3.74
N PHE A 30 -9.44 3.60 -4.92
CA PHE A 30 -10.39 4.08 -5.92
C PHE A 30 -11.82 4.02 -5.39
N ASN A 31 -12.19 2.89 -4.80
CA ASN A 31 -13.52 2.71 -4.25
C ASN A 31 -13.80 3.68 -3.11
N LEU A 32 -12.82 3.89 -2.23
CA LEU A 32 -12.97 4.83 -1.13
C LEU A 32 -13.14 6.27 -1.62
N ARG A 33 -12.39 6.65 -2.64
CA ARG A 33 -12.52 7.98 -3.22
C ARG A 33 -13.89 8.16 -3.89
N PHE A 34 -14.37 7.12 -4.53
CA PHE A 34 -15.70 7.15 -5.14
C PHE A 34 -16.77 7.32 -4.07
N GLN A 35 -16.68 6.57 -2.99
CA GLN A 35 -17.63 6.69 -1.87
C GLN A 35 -17.58 8.07 -1.25
N LYS A 36 -16.40 8.66 -1.13
CA LYS A 36 -16.26 10.02 -0.62
C LYS A 36 -16.94 11.02 -1.54
N ALA A 37 -16.75 10.87 -2.85
CA ALA A 37 -17.33 11.77 -3.83
C ALA A 37 -18.86 11.70 -3.84
N THR A 38 -19.42 10.52 -3.54
CA THR A 38 -20.88 10.35 -3.51
C THR A 38 -21.48 10.63 -2.13
N GLY A 39 -20.65 11.00 -1.16
CA GLY A 39 -21.13 11.30 0.19
C GLY A 39 -21.41 10.09 1.06
N GLN A 40 -21.02 8.90 0.61
CA GLN A 40 -21.26 7.67 1.36
C GLN A 40 -20.20 7.39 2.40
N LEU A 41 -19.03 7.98 2.26
CA LEU A 41 -17.91 7.73 3.16
C LEU A 41 -17.94 8.74 4.32
N THR A 42 -18.08 8.24 5.53
CA THR A 42 -18.14 9.09 6.72
C THR A 42 -16.81 9.25 7.42
N ASN A 43 -15.83 8.41 7.10
CA ASN A 43 -14.54 8.41 7.77
C ASN A 43 -13.41 8.36 6.73
N ASN A 44 -12.59 9.41 6.72
CA ASN A 44 -11.49 9.54 5.76
C ASN A 44 -10.20 8.84 6.19
N ARG A 45 -10.15 8.29 7.39
CA ARG A 45 -8.92 7.65 7.91
C ARG A 45 -8.49 6.49 7.02
N ARG A 46 -9.44 5.74 6.51
CA ARG A 46 -9.14 4.59 5.68
C ARG A 46 -8.40 5.00 4.40
N ILE A 47 -8.78 6.13 3.83
CA ILE A 47 -8.10 6.67 2.65
C ILE A 47 -6.63 6.93 2.96
N GLY A 48 -6.34 7.57 4.09
CA GLY A 48 -4.96 7.85 4.50
C GLY A 48 -4.16 6.56 4.73
N THR A 49 -4.77 5.58 5.36
CA THR A 49 -4.13 4.29 5.62
C THR A 49 -3.76 3.58 4.32
N VAL A 50 -4.69 3.52 3.39
CA VAL A 50 -4.47 2.85 2.11
C VAL A 50 -3.39 3.58 1.31
N LYS A 51 -3.41 4.91 1.31
CA LYS A 51 -2.37 5.70 0.65
C LYS A 51 -0.98 5.40 1.20
N ARG A 52 -0.86 5.27 2.51
CA ARG A 52 0.43 4.93 3.14
C ARG A 52 0.91 3.56 2.72
N ASP A 53 0.01 2.60 2.68
CA ASP A 53 0.37 1.25 2.27
C ASP A 53 0.87 1.24 0.83
N ILE A 54 0.19 1.95 -0.05
CA ILE A 54 0.61 2.08 -1.44
C ILE A 54 2.01 2.70 -1.51
N ALA A 55 2.25 3.77 -0.76
CA ALA A 55 3.54 4.44 -0.76
C ALA A 55 4.65 3.53 -0.26
N ARG A 56 4.37 2.75 0.78
CA ARG A 56 5.35 1.80 1.32
C ARG A 56 5.68 0.70 0.34
N ILE A 57 4.67 0.16 -0.34
CA ILE A 57 4.90 -0.87 -1.34
C ILE A 57 5.77 -0.32 -2.47
N TYR A 58 5.47 0.87 -2.96
CA TYR A 58 6.29 1.52 -3.98
C TYR A 58 7.72 1.72 -3.51
N THR A 59 7.89 2.15 -2.25
CA THR A 59 9.21 2.37 -1.70
C THR A 59 10.02 1.08 -1.67
N VAL A 60 9.42 -0.01 -1.21
CA VAL A 60 10.10 -1.30 -1.15
C VAL A 60 10.47 -1.80 -2.55
N LEU A 61 9.54 -1.70 -3.49
CA LEU A 61 9.80 -2.10 -4.88
C LEU A 61 10.93 -1.28 -5.48
N ARG A 62 10.93 0.02 -5.24
CA ARG A 62 11.97 0.88 -5.76
C ARG A 62 13.33 0.59 -5.14
N GLU A 63 13.37 0.32 -3.84
CA GLU A 63 14.61 -0.07 -3.17
C GLU A 63 15.21 -1.32 -3.78
N ARG A 64 14.37 -2.31 -4.08
CA ARG A 64 14.80 -3.53 -4.72
C ARG A 64 15.31 -3.29 -6.13
N GLU A 65 14.62 -2.45 -6.88
CA GLU A 65 14.99 -2.09 -8.23
C GLU A 65 16.35 -1.38 -8.26
N LEU A 66 16.60 -0.52 -7.29
CA LEU A 66 17.85 0.20 -7.18
C LEU A 66 18.98 -0.60 -6.51
N GLY A 67 18.65 -1.75 -5.96
CA GLY A 67 19.62 -2.57 -5.24
C GLY A 67 20.03 -2.02 -3.90
N LEU A 68 19.27 -1.10 -3.34
CA LEU A 68 19.57 -0.49 -2.04
C LEU A 68 19.16 -1.35 -0.87
N SER A 69 18.19 -2.23 -1.08
CA SER A 69 17.69 -3.10 -0.04
C SER A 69 18.33 -4.47 -0.18
N VAL A 70 18.81 -5.02 0.94
CA VAL A 70 19.28 -6.39 0.96
C VAL A 70 18.05 -7.27 1.04
N ALA A 71 17.45 -7.51 -0.09
CA ALA A 71 16.26 -8.32 -0.13
C ALA A 71 16.64 -9.75 0.22
N PRO A 72 15.90 -10.40 1.11
CA PRO A 72 16.09 -11.82 1.34
C PRO A 72 15.65 -12.56 0.08
N GLY A 73 16.58 -13.18 -0.54
CA GLY A 73 16.32 -13.94 -1.76
C GLY A 73 16.16 -13.13 -3.00
#